data_f32a439debf525adfaabf9721c78c07c
#
_entry.id   f32a439debf525adfaabf9721c78c07c
#
_cell.length_a   1.000
_cell.length_b   1.000
_cell.length_c   1.000
_cell.angle_alpha   90.00
_cell.angle_beta   90.00
_cell.angle_gamma   90.00
#
_symmetry.space_group_name_H-M   'P 1'
#
loop_
_entity.id
_entity.type
_entity.pdbx_description
1 polymer ?
#
loop_
_entity_poly.entity_id
_entity_poly.type
_entity_poly.pdbx_seq_one_letter_code
_entity_poly.pdbx_strand_id
1 'polypeptide(L)'
;RDLRMSRGLGDVYKRQIMMCSLGNGYRLTGKPEYKEGLLHAADSLAMLYNPVVGTILSWPGMVKKENWPHNTIIDNMMNLELLFWAARNGGGQYLYDIACKHAETTMKHQFRKDYSCYHVAVYDTLDGHFIKGVTHQGLSDDSMWARGQAWAIYGYTMVYRETHDVRFLDFARKVSDVYLSRIPEDMIPYWDFNAPELSSGEPKDASAAAITASALLELSTYI
;
A
#
# COMPACT_ATOMS: atom_id res chain seq x y z
N ARG A 1 27.77 -9.13 -11.51
CA ARG A 1 26.77 -8.73 -12.52
C ARG A 1 26.18 -7.40 -12.09
N ASP A 2 26.41 -6.40 -12.94
CA ASP A 2 26.35 -4.99 -12.71
C ASP A 2 24.96 -4.51 -12.20
N LEU A 3 24.93 -3.85 -11.05
CA LEU A 3 23.76 -3.19 -10.45
C LEU A 3 23.22 -2.00 -11.28
N ARG A 4 23.79 -1.75 -12.46
CA ARG A 4 23.30 -0.74 -13.41
C ARG A 4 21.94 -1.06 -14.03
N MET A 5 21.32 -2.18 -13.70
CA MET A 5 19.93 -2.49 -14.06
C MET A 5 18.88 -1.78 -13.18
N SER A 6 19.29 -0.85 -12.30
CA SER A 6 18.41 -0.11 -11.41
C SER A 6 17.59 1.02 -12.06
N ARG A 7 17.67 1.23 -13.38
CA ARG A 7 16.81 2.21 -14.09
C ARG A 7 15.32 1.93 -14.00
N GLY A 8 14.91 0.86 -13.32
CA GLY A 8 13.53 0.48 -13.12
C GLY A 8 13.11 0.27 -11.65
N LEU A 9 13.93 0.66 -10.66
CA LEU A 9 13.55 0.60 -9.24
C LEU A 9 12.57 1.71 -8.83
N GLY A 10 12.13 2.54 -9.76
CA GLY A 10 11.10 3.55 -9.56
C GLY A 10 9.67 3.04 -9.52
N ASP A 11 9.44 1.73 -9.71
CA ASP A 11 8.10 1.17 -9.76
C ASP A 11 7.73 0.55 -8.40
N VAL A 12 6.59 0.95 -7.84
CA VAL A 12 6.07 0.48 -6.55
C VAL A 12 6.04 -1.05 -6.45
N TYR A 13 5.67 -1.73 -7.52
CA TYR A 13 5.61 -3.20 -7.57
C TYR A 13 6.97 -3.90 -7.33
N LYS A 14 8.08 -3.25 -7.65
CA LYS A 14 9.41 -3.88 -7.49
C LYS A 14 9.88 -3.92 -6.04
N ARG A 15 9.28 -3.14 -5.14
CA ARG A 15 9.69 -3.04 -3.74
C ARG A 15 8.99 -4.04 -2.83
N GLN A 16 7.75 -4.38 -3.15
CA GLN A 16 7.06 -5.52 -2.55
C GLN A 16 7.85 -6.82 -2.78
N ILE A 17 8.42 -7.00 -3.98
CA ILE A 17 9.26 -8.15 -4.30
C ILE A 17 10.44 -8.27 -3.32
N MET A 18 10.99 -7.17 -2.81
CA MET A 18 12.12 -7.19 -1.89
C MET A 18 11.77 -7.87 -0.56
N MET A 19 10.63 -7.53 0.07
CA MET A 19 10.22 -8.22 1.31
C MET A 19 9.85 -9.69 1.06
N CYS A 20 9.12 -9.98 -0.01
CA CYS A 20 8.72 -11.35 -0.36
C CYS A 20 9.90 -12.24 -0.79
N SER A 21 11.00 -11.68 -1.29
CA SER A 21 12.19 -12.43 -1.72
C SER A 21 13.34 -12.32 -0.70
N LEU A 22 14.02 -11.18 -0.67
CA LEU A 22 15.16 -10.97 0.23
C LEU A 22 14.75 -11.00 1.70
N GLY A 23 13.56 -10.48 2.05
CA GLY A 23 13.02 -10.54 3.40
C GLY A 23 12.85 -11.96 3.90
N ASN A 24 12.20 -12.81 3.10
CA ASN A 24 12.08 -14.24 3.41
C ASN A 24 13.45 -14.95 3.36
N GLY A 25 14.31 -14.59 2.41
CA GLY A 25 15.68 -15.10 2.33
C GLY A 25 16.46 -14.81 3.62
N TYR A 26 16.40 -13.57 4.11
CA TYR A 26 17.05 -13.19 5.37
C TYR A 26 16.44 -13.92 6.58
N ARG A 27 15.10 -13.93 6.68
CA ARG A 27 14.41 -14.62 7.78
C ARG A 27 14.73 -16.10 7.90
N LEU A 28 14.91 -16.78 6.77
CA LEU A 28 15.17 -18.24 6.72
C LEU A 28 16.65 -18.58 6.84
N THR A 29 17.57 -17.71 6.44
CA THR A 29 19.00 -18.06 6.31
C THR A 29 19.92 -17.20 7.18
N GLY A 30 19.48 -16.03 7.64
CA GLY A 30 20.31 -15.07 8.36
C GLY A 30 21.44 -14.46 7.52
N LYS A 31 21.47 -14.66 6.20
CA LYS A 31 22.58 -14.23 5.36
C LYS A 31 22.64 -12.70 5.27
N PRO A 32 23.80 -12.08 5.60
CA PRO A 32 23.93 -10.63 5.66
C PRO A 32 23.69 -9.91 4.34
N GLU A 33 24.00 -10.52 3.19
CA GLU A 33 23.78 -9.96 1.87
C GLU A 33 22.30 -9.66 1.58
N TYR A 34 21.37 -10.44 2.13
CA TYR A 34 19.93 -10.18 2.03
C TYR A 34 19.51 -8.96 2.87
N LYS A 35 20.10 -8.84 4.07
CA LYS A 35 19.86 -7.67 4.92
C LYS A 35 20.35 -6.38 4.27
N GLU A 36 21.56 -6.39 3.73
CA GLU A 36 22.13 -5.24 3.01
C GLU A 36 21.23 -4.82 1.83
N GLY A 37 20.78 -5.78 1.02
CA GLY A 37 19.86 -5.53 -0.09
C GLY A 37 18.54 -4.90 0.35
N LEU A 38 17.98 -5.32 1.48
CA LEU A 38 16.76 -4.75 2.05
C LEU A 38 16.97 -3.32 2.56
N LEU A 39 18.08 -3.05 3.26
CA LEU A 39 18.41 -1.70 3.72
C LEU A 39 18.56 -0.73 2.55
N HIS A 40 19.30 -1.10 1.50
CA HIS A 40 19.43 -0.31 0.27
C HIS A 40 18.07 -0.08 -0.42
N ALA A 41 17.19 -1.08 -0.42
CA ALA A 41 15.85 -0.94 -0.99
C ALA A 41 14.98 0.03 -0.17
N ALA A 42 15.10 0.00 1.15
CA ALA A 42 14.39 0.92 2.04
C ALA A 42 14.85 2.38 1.84
N ASP A 43 16.16 2.62 1.78
CA ASP A 43 16.70 3.95 1.48
C ASP A 43 16.24 4.46 0.11
N SER A 44 16.26 3.60 -0.90
CA SER A 44 15.77 3.94 -2.24
C SER A 44 14.27 4.26 -2.27
N LEU A 45 13.47 3.60 -1.42
CA LEU A 45 12.05 3.91 -1.24
C LEU A 45 11.87 5.26 -0.55
N ALA A 46 12.64 5.53 0.49
CA ALA A 46 12.59 6.77 1.24
C ALA A 46 12.95 8.01 0.37
N MET A 47 13.80 7.86 -0.64
CA MET A 47 14.13 8.93 -1.58
C MET A 47 12.93 9.45 -2.37
N LEU A 48 11.83 8.69 -2.47
CA LEU A 48 10.59 9.13 -3.13
C LEU A 48 9.61 9.81 -2.16
N TYR A 49 9.96 9.90 -0.90
CA TYR A 49 9.13 10.58 0.09
C TYR A 49 9.17 12.09 -0.12
N ASN A 50 7.99 12.71 -0.12
CA ASN A 50 7.85 14.16 -0.14
C ASN A 50 7.37 14.64 1.23
N PRO A 51 8.18 15.36 2.00
CA PRO A 51 7.83 15.80 3.35
C PRO A 51 6.71 16.85 3.39
N VAL A 52 6.49 17.61 2.32
CA VAL A 52 5.40 18.58 2.21
C VAL A 52 4.07 17.85 2.08
N VAL A 53 4.01 16.80 1.26
CA VAL A 53 2.82 15.96 1.07
C VAL A 53 2.65 14.97 2.23
N GLY A 54 3.74 14.44 2.74
CA GLY A 54 3.74 13.40 3.77
C GLY A 54 3.52 11.99 3.22
N THR A 55 3.77 11.76 1.92
CA THR A 55 3.67 10.42 1.29
C THR A 55 4.81 10.14 0.32
N ILE A 56 4.92 8.87 -0.06
CA ILE A 56 5.88 8.37 -1.04
C ILE A 56 5.26 8.46 -2.43
N LEU A 57 5.98 9.07 -3.38
CA LEU A 57 5.59 9.13 -4.78
C LEU A 57 5.57 7.73 -5.40
N SER A 58 4.44 7.34 -5.99
CA SER A 58 4.27 6.00 -6.58
C SER A 58 4.83 5.91 -7.99
N TRP A 59 4.38 6.80 -8.87
CA TRP A 59 4.68 6.76 -10.29
C TRP A 59 5.28 8.08 -10.80
N PRO A 60 6.63 8.22 -10.80
CA PRO A 60 7.28 9.42 -11.33
C PRO A 60 6.89 9.73 -12.78
N GLY A 61 6.63 8.71 -13.60
CA GLY A 61 6.21 8.89 -15.00
C GLY A 61 4.84 9.55 -15.17
N MET A 62 3.93 9.35 -14.21
CA MET A 62 2.59 9.92 -14.25
C MET A 62 2.56 11.41 -13.92
N VAL A 63 3.61 11.95 -13.30
CA VAL A 63 3.74 13.39 -13.04
C VAL A 63 3.59 14.20 -14.34
N LYS A 64 4.24 13.76 -15.43
CA LYS A 64 4.14 14.41 -16.72
C LYS A 64 2.96 13.91 -17.55
N LYS A 65 2.71 12.59 -17.54
CA LYS A 65 1.72 11.96 -18.41
C LYS A 65 0.29 12.36 -18.04
N GLU A 66 -0.03 12.36 -16.75
CA GLU A 66 -1.39 12.61 -16.25
C GLU A 66 -1.51 13.96 -15.54
N ASN A 67 -0.44 14.76 -15.52
CA ASN A 67 -0.38 16.00 -14.74
C ASN A 67 -0.75 15.78 -13.26
N TRP A 68 -0.18 14.71 -12.66
CA TRP A 68 -0.30 14.42 -11.23
C TRP A 68 0.98 14.81 -10.49
N PRO A 69 1.06 16.01 -9.92
CA PRO A 69 2.32 16.56 -9.37
C PRO A 69 2.96 15.65 -8.33
N HIS A 70 2.14 15.07 -7.47
CA HIS A 70 2.52 13.96 -6.59
C HIS A 70 1.36 12.95 -6.53
N ASN A 71 1.65 11.71 -6.82
CA ASN A 71 0.65 10.63 -6.83
C ASN A 71 1.05 9.52 -5.89
N THR A 72 0.09 9.05 -5.11
CA THR A 72 0.26 7.97 -4.14
C THR A 72 -0.84 6.93 -4.37
N ILE A 73 -0.46 5.69 -4.64
CA ILE A 73 -1.41 4.58 -4.75
C ILE A 73 -1.57 3.88 -3.40
N ILE A 74 -2.75 3.30 -3.19
CA ILE A 74 -3.06 2.58 -1.94
C ILE A 74 -2.12 1.38 -1.73
N ASP A 75 -1.58 0.81 -2.78
CA ASP A 75 -0.60 -0.27 -2.77
C ASP A 75 0.70 0.10 -2.02
N ASN A 76 1.03 1.39 -1.92
CA ASN A 76 2.18 1.83 -1.11
C ASN A 76 2.09 1.41 0.36
N MET A 77 0.90 1.15 0.87
CA MET A 77 0.73 0.70 2.25
C MET A 77 1.49 -0.61 2.52
N MET A 78 1.54 -1.54 1.56
CA MET A 78 2.32 -2.77 1.72
C MET A 78 3.85 -2.54 1.74
N ASN A 79 4.32 -1.46 1.10
CA ASN A 79 5.76 -1.14 1.07
C ASN A 79 6.27 -0.57 2.40
N LEU A 80 5.37 -0.09 3.26
CA LEU A 80 5.76 0.46 4.58
C LEU A 80 6.38 -0.61 5.48
N GLU A 81 6.03 -1.88 5.29
CA GLU A 81 6.65 -2.99 6.02
C GLU A 81 8.18 -3.02 5.86
N LEU A 82 8.67 -2.74 4.65
CA LEU A 82 10.11 -2.64 4.38
C LEU A 82 10.75 -1.50 5.19
N LEU A 83 10.09 -0.36 5.31
CA LEU A 83 10.60 0.79 6.06
C LEU A 83 10.62 0.51 7.57
N PHE A 84 9.55 -0.05 8.12
CA PHE A 84 9.48 -0.46 9.53
C PHE A 84 10.54 -1.53 9.84
N TRP A 85 10.67 -2.53 8.98
CA TRP A 85 11.68 -3.58 9.12
C TRP A 85 13.09 -2.99 9.09
N ALA A 86 13.39 -2.11 8.14
CA ALA A 86 14.71 -1.50 7.97
C ALA A 86 15.07 -0.63 9.18
N ALA A 87 14.15 0.17 9.72
CA ALA A 87 14.36 0.97 10.91
C ALA A 87 14.82 0.13 12.11
N ARG A 88 14.23 -1.07 12.30
CA ARG A 88 14.60 -2.00 13.38
C ARG A 88 15.88 -2.80 13.11
N ASN A 89 16.35 -2.84 11.88
CA ASN A 89 17.46 -3.70 11.45
C ASN A 89 18.74 -2.91 11.08
N GLY A 90 18.86 -1.66 11.53
CA GLY A 90 20.06 -0.85 11.35
C GLY A 90 19.92 0.27 10.32
N GLY A 91 18.72 0.46 9.76
CA GLY A 91 18.33 1.71 9.09
C GLY A 91 18.07 2.82 10.11
N GLY A 92 17.94 4.06 9.64
CA GLY A 92 17.66 5.21 10.51
C GLY A 92 16.21 5.27 10.99
N GLN A 93 15.99 5.93 12.13
CA GLN A 93 14.65 6.21 12.68
C GLN A 93 13.74 6.93 11.67
N TYR A 94 14.31 7.74 10.79
CA TYR A 94 13.58 8.46 9.74
C TYR A 94 12.75 7.52 8.84
N LEU A 95 13.14 6.25 8.65
CA LEU A 95 12.37 5.28 7.88
C LEU A 95 11.06 4.93 8.58
N TYR A 96 11.09 4.77 9.89
CA TYR A 96 9.90 4.58 10.71
C TYR A 96 8.98 5.81 10.65
N ASP A 97 9.56 7.00 10.78
CA ASP A 97 8.81 8.26 10.77
C ASP A 97 8.13 8.49 9.40
N ILE A 98 8.82 8.18 8.30
CA ILE A 98 8.25 8.20 6.93
C ILE A 98 7.07 7.23 6.83
N ALA A 99 7.21 6.01 7.32
CA ALA A 99 6.15 5.01 7.25
C ALA A 99 4.91 5.44 8.04
N CYS A 100 5.08 5.93 9.26
CA CYS A 100 3.99 6.46 10.08
C CYS A 100 3.30 7.65 9.40
N LYS A 101 4.08 8.61 8.91
CA LYS A 101 3.52 9.80 8.26
C LYS A 101 2.78 9.47 6.98
N HIS A 102 3.32 8.55 6.18
CA HIS A 102 2.64 8.05 4.98
C HIS A 102 1.28 7.42 5.33
N ALA A 103 1.25 6.53 6.33
CA ALA A 103 0.01 5.88 6.76
C ALA A 103 -1.03 6.90 7.26
N GLU A 104 -0.63 7.90 8.06
CA GLU A 104 -1.51 8.96 8.54
C GLU A 104 -2.09 9.80 7.41
N THR A 105 -1.26 10.21 6.45
CA THR A 105 -1.70 11.03 5.32
C THR A 105 -2.64 10.24 4.42
N THR A 106 -2.33 8.96 4.15
CA THR A 106 -3.19 8.04 3.40
C THR A 106 -4.54 7.85 4.09
N MET A 107 -4.55 7.62 5.41
CA MET A 107 -5.78 7.49 6.20
C MET A 107 -6.67 8.72 6.09
N LYS A 108 -6.08 9.90 6.04
CA LYS A 108 -6.81 11.17 6.01
C LYS A 108 -7.43 11.48 4.64
N HIS A 109 -6.76 11.11 3.55
CA HIS A 109 -7.10 11.65 2.22
C HIS A 109 -7.48 10.58 1.18
N GLN A 110 -7.04 9.33 1.35
CA GLN A 110 -7.22 8.30 0.33
C GLN A 110 -8.47 7.43 0.54
N PHE A 111 -9.36 7.85 1.46
CA PHE A 111 -10.60 7.14 1.75
C PHE A 111 -11.81 8.07 1.65
N ARG A 112 -12.90 7.51 1.16
CA ARG A 112 -14.22 8.16 1.16
C ARG A 112 -14.84 8.05 2.56
N LYS A 113 -15.95 8.74 2.76
CA LYS A 113 -16.67 8.75 4.04
C LYS A 113 -17.17 7.36 4.47
N ASP A 114 -17.37 6.46 3.52
CA ASP A 114 -17.79 5.07 3.74
C ASP A 114 -16.60 4.11 3.92
N TYR A 115 -15.38 4.62 4.05
CA TYR A 115 -14.11 3.87 4.16
C TYR A 115 -13.72 3.04 2.92
N SER A 116 -14.37 3.24 1.78
CA SER A 116 -13.85 2.75 0.51
C SER A 116 -12.67 3.60 0.06
N CYS A 117 -11.60 2.96 -0.47
CA CYS A 117 -10.40 3.70 -0.86
C CYS A 117 -10.44 4.16 -2.32
N TYR A 118 -9.79 5.30 -2.59
CA TYR A 118 -9.32 5.65 -3.92
C TYR A 118 -8.09 4.81 -4.26
N HIS A 119 -7.96 4.39 -5.53
CA HIS A 119 -6.72 3.76 -5.97
C HIS A 119 -5.55 4.74 -5.88
N VAL A 120 -5.72 5.96 -6.39
CA VAL A 120 -4.69 7.00 -6.45
C VAL A 120 -5.18 8.26 -5.74
N ALA A 121 -4.36 8.79 -4.85
CA ALA A 121 -4.49 10.14 -4.31
C ALA A 121 -3.48 11.05 -4.98
N VAL A 122 -3.94 12.23 -5.44
CA VAL A 122 -3.11 13.24 -6.11
C VAL A 122 -3.00 14.46 -5.20
N TYR A 123 -1.77 14.97 -5.03
CA TYR A 123 -1.46 16.09 -4.14
C TYR A 123 -0.68 17.18 -4.87
N ASP A 124 -0.83 18.41 -4.39
CA ASP A 124 0.05 19.51 -4.74
C ASP A 124 1.39 19.37 -4.01
N THR A 125 2.49 19.67 -4.68
CA THR A 125 3.84 19.58 -4.10
C THR A 125 4.30 20.86 -3.40
N LEU A 126 3.58 21.96 -3.55
CA LEU A 126 3.93 23.25 -2.96
C LEU A 126 3.48 23.35 -1.50
N ASP A 127 2.28 22.89 -1.21
CA ASP A 127 1.66 22.99 0.12
C ASP A 127 1.13 21.65 0.67
N GLY A 128 1.18 20.59 -0.13
CA GLY A 128 0.78 19.23 0.26
C GLY A 128 -0.74 19.00 0.28
N HIS A 129 -1.56 19.93 -0.23
CA HIS A 129 -3.00 19.73 -0.21
C HIS A 129 -3.43 18.59 -1.14
N PHE A 130 -4.48 17.86 -0.72
CA PHE A 130 -5.13 16.84 -1.53
C PHE A 130 -5.91 17.48 -2.67
N ILE A 131 -5.58 17.14 -3.91
CA ILE A 131 -6.25 17.67 -5.10
C ILE A 131 -7.46 16.82 -5.45
N LYS A 132 -7.26 15.48 -5.60
CA LYS A 132 -8.31 14.55 -6.02
C LYS A 132 -7.94 13.09 -5.73
N GLY A 133 -8.98 12.25 -5.59
CA GLY A 133 -8.86 10.80 -5.68
C GLY A 133 -9.26 10.33 -7.08
N VAL A 134 -8.48 9.42 -7.66
CA VAL A 134 -8.74 8.86 -8.99
C VAL A 134 -8.42 7.37 -9.03
N THR A 135 -8.75 6.72 -10.12
CA THR A 135 -8.35 5.32 -10.37
C THR A 135 -7.39 5.21 -11.56
N HIS A 136 -6.64 4.10 -11.58
CA HIS A 136 -5.87 3.65 -12.74
C HIS A 136 -6.17 2.19 -13.07
N GLN A 137 -6.48 1.38 -12.05
CA GLN A 137 -6.80 -0.05 -12.20
C GLN A 137 -8.27 -0.36 -11.87
N GLY A 138 -9.00 0.52 -11.18
CA GLY A 138 -10.42 0.35 -10.90
C GLY A 138 -11.30 0.75 -12.08
N LEU A 139 -12.59 0.49 -11.95
CA LEU A 139 -13.61 0.73 -12.97
C LEU A 139 -13.79 2.24 -13.24
N SER A 140 -13.85 3.05 -12.18
CA SER A 140 -14.02 4.50 -12.27
C SER A 140 -13.43 5.18 -11.03
N ASP A 141 -13.29 6.50 -11.06
CA ASP A 141 -12.78 7.28 -9.91
C ASP A 141 -13.67 7.14 -8.66
N ASP A 142 -14.94 6.82 -8.84
CA ASP A 142 -15.91 6.62 -7.76
C ASP A 142 -16.07 5.16 -7.33
N SER A 143 -15.47 4.21 -8.06
CA SER A 143 -15.57 2.79 -7.75
C SER A 143 -14.62 2.35 -6.64
N MET A 144 -14.87 1.16 -6.11
CA MET A 144 -14.03 0.50 -5.14
C MET A 144 -13.30 -0.69 -5.78
N TRP A 145 -12.06 -0.46 -6.24
CA TRP A 145 -11.21 -1.51 -6.77
C TRP A 145 -10.86 -2.53 -5.68
N ALA A 146 -11.20 -3.79 -5.92
CA ALA A 146 -11.14 -4.83 -4.87
C ALA A 146 -9.73 -5.03 -4.29
N ARG A 147 -8.70 -5.08 -5.13
CA ARG A 147 -7.33 -5.26 -4.68
C ARG A 147 -6.79 -4.03 -3.94
N GLY A 148 -7.22 -2.83 -4.33
CA GLY A 148 -6.89 -1.61 -3.58
C GLY A 148 -7.43 -1.63 -2.16
N GLN A 149 -8.70 -2.03 -1.98
CA GLN A 149 -9.30 -2.17 -0.67
C GLN A 149 -8.60 -3.28 0.15
N ALA A 150 -8.22 -4.38 -0.48
CA ALA A 150 -7.44 -5.45 0.16
C ALA A 150 -6.07 -4.95 0.66
N TRP A 151 -5.36 -4.13 -0.13
CA TRP A 151 -4.11 -3.51 0.29
C TRP A 151 -4.29 -2.55 1.47
N ALA A 152 -5.42 -1.85 1.53
CA ALA A 152 -5.75 -1.00 2.67
C ALA A 152 -5.92 -1.83 3.96
N ILE A 153 -6.65 -2.95 3.92
CA ILE A 153 -6.82 -3.85 5.07
C ILE A 153 -5.47 -4.37 5.54
N TYR A 154 -4.68 -4.94 4.62
CA TYR A 154 -3.34 -5.44 4.91
C TYR A 154 -2.44 -4.35 5.50
N GLY A 155 -2.41 -3.19 4.86
CA GLY A 155 -1.51 -2.11 5.23
C GLY A 155 -1.80 -1.57 6.63
N TYR A 156 -3.05 -1.28 6.96
CA TYR A 156 -3.39 -0.75 8.30
C TYR A 156 -3.26 -1.79 9.40
N THR A 157 -3.53 -3.06 9.12
CA THR A 157 -3.25 -4.16 10.06
C THR A 157 -1.75 -4.25 10.34
N MET A 158 -0.93 -4.21 9.31
CA MET A 158 0.54 -4.21 9.42
C MET A 158 1.05 -2.96 10.13
N VAL A 159 0.54 -1.76 9.83
CA VAL A 159 0.97 -0.54 10.52
C VAL A 159 0.61 -0.59 12.00
N TYR A 160 -0.55 -1.14 12.37
CA TYR A 160 -0.87 -1.39 13.78
C TYR A 160 0.12 -2.35 14.44
N ARG A 161 0.46 -3.47 13.80
CA ARG A 161 1.49 -4.40 14.29
C ARG A 161 2.82 -3.69 14.61
N GLU A 162 3.21 -2.75 13.76
CA GLU A 162 4.50 -2.06 13.86
C GLU A 162 4.50 -0.91 14.88
N THR A 163 3.36 -0.25 15.08
CA THR A 163 3.25 0.98 15.86
C THR A 163 2.51 0.81 17.20
N HIS A 164 1.63 -0.18 17.30
CA HIS A 164 0.65 -0.36 18.37
C HIS A 164 -0.28 0.86 18.58
N ASP A 165 -0.42 1.72 17.56
CA ASP A 165 -1.35 2.84 17.60
C ASP A 165 -2.76 2.37 17.27
N VAL A 166 -3.64 2.42 18.26
CA VAL A 166 -5.02 1.95 18.16
C VAL A 166 -5.82 2.63 17.07
N ARG A 167 -5.43 3.85 16.63
CA ARG A 167 -6.08 4.54 15.51
C ARG A 167 -6.01 3.71 14.22
N PHE A 168 -4.89 3.05 13.98
CA PHE A 168 -4.71 2.18 12.81
C PHE A 168 -5.48 0.87 12.93
N LEU A 169 -5.60 0.30 14.13
CA LEU A 169 -6.42 -0.88 14.38
C LEU A 169 -7.91 -0.60 14.11
N ASP A 170 -8.42 0.48 14.68
CA ASP A 170 -9.82 0.90 14.48
C ASP A 170 -10.10 1.20 13.00
N PHE A 171 -9.12 1.77 12.30
CA PHE A 171 -9.24 2.06 10.88
C PHE A 171 -9.21 0.77 10.04
N ALA A 172 -8.32 -0.18 10.33
CA ALA A 172 -8.26 -1.48 9.66
C ALA A 172 -9.60 -2.23 9.78
N ARG A 173 -10.24 -2.20 10.97
CA ARG A 173 -11.57 -2.79 11.19
C ARG A 173 -12.62 -2.18 10.27
N LYS A 174 -12.73 -0.84 10.24
CA LYS A 174 -13.70 -0.12 9.40
C LYS A 174 -13.53 -0.40 7.91
N VAL A 175 -12.28 -0.44 7.45
CA VAL A 175 -11.94 -0.77 6.06
C VAL A 175 -12.31 -2.23 5.73
N SER A 176 -12.11 -3.14 6.69
CA SER A 176 -12.48 -4.55 6.58
C SER A 176 -14.00 -4.74 6.53
N ASP A 177 -14.74 -4.04 7.38
CA ASP A 177 -16.22 -4.11 7.42
C ASP A 177 -16.83 -3.72 6.06
N VAL A 178 -16.28 -2.68 5.41
CA VAL A 178 -16.74 -2.28 4.07
C VAL A 178 -16.46 -3.36 3.04
N TYR A 179 -15.28 -3.97 3.04
CA TYR A 179 -14.95 -5.07 2.12
C TYR A 179 -15.88 -6.27 2.35
N LEU A 180 -16.03 -6.70 3.60
CA LEU A 180 -16.84 -7.86 3.96
C LEU A 180 -18.34 -7.65 3.69
N SER A 181 -18.84 -6.42 3.81
CA SER A 181 -20.23 -6.10 3.49
C SER A 181 -20.57 -6.17 2.01
N ARG A 182 -19.56 -6.18 1.13
CA ARG A 182 -19.71 -6.18 -0.33
C ARG A 182 -19.19 -7.44 -1.01
N ILE A 183 -18.54 -8.34 -0.25
CA ILE A 183 -17.97 -9.57 -0.82
C ILE A 183 -19.10 -10.54 -1.22
N PRO A 184 -19.02 -11.22 -2.38
CA PRO A 184 -19.98 -12.24 -2.79
C PRO A 184 -19.98 -13.47 -1.86
N GLU A 185 -21.05 -14.31 -1.94
CA GLU A 185 -21.21 -15.51 -1.10
C GLU A 185 -20.04 -16.50 -1.21
N ASP A 186 -19.39 -16.58 -2.36
CA ASP A 186 -18.22 -17.46 -2.57
C ASP A 186 -16.91 -16.90 -2.02
N MET A 187 -16.96 -15.75 -1.34
CA MET A 187 -15.83 -15.08 -0.69
C MET A 187 -14.69 -14.66 -1.63
N ILE A 188 -14.91 -14.69 -2.94
CA ILE A 188 -13.95 -14.19 -3.94
C ILE A 188 -14.51 -12.92 -4.56
N PRO A 189 -13.89 -11.74 -4.35
CA PRO A 189 -14.42 -10.50 -4.89
C PRO A 189 -14.30 -10.45 -6.41
N TYR A 190 -15.21 -9.72 -7.04
CA TYR A 190 -14.96 -9.25 -8.40
C TYR A 190 -13.79 -8.27 -8.40
N TRP A 191 -13.17 -8.05 -9.56
CA TRP A 191 -12.01 -7.15 -9.69
C TRP A 191 -12.29 -5.71 -9.21
N ASP A 192 -13.56 -5.29 -9.31
CA ASP A 192 -14.07 -4.04 -8.75
C ASP A 192 -15.47 -4.31 -8.15
N PHE A 193 -15.75 -3.79 -6.96
CA PHE A 193 -17.04 -4.00 -6.28
C PHE A 193 -18.20 -3.25 -6.92
N ASN A 194 -17.92 -2.34 -7.85
CA ASN A 194 -18.90 -1.61 -8.65
C ASN A 194 -18.98 -2.12 -10.10
N ALA A 195 -18.33 -3.26 -10.40
CA ALA A 195 -18.42 -3.87 -11.75
C ALA A 195 -19.89 -4.10 -12.16
N PRO A 196 -20.27 -3.77 -13.43
CA PRO A 196 -21.62 -3.69 -13.85
C PRO A 196 -22.25 -5.06 -13.92
N GLU A 197 -22.80 -5.79 -13.54
CA GLU A 197 -23.42 -7.12 -13.67
C GLU A 197 -22.54 -8.28 -13.20
N LEU A 198 -22.74 -8.62 -11.99
CA LEU A 198 -22.24 -9.84 -11.35
C LEU A 198 -22.65 -11.14 -12.08
N SER A 199 -23.62 -11.07 -12.99
CA SER A 199 -24.12 -12.18 -13.81
C SER A 199 -23.47 -12.31 -15.19
N SER A 200 -22.70 -11.32 -15.65
CA SER A 200 -22.19 -11.26 -17.03
C SER A 200 -20.81 -11.91 -17.24
N GLY A 201 -20.28 -12.62 -16.22
CA GLY A 201 -18.96 -13.26 -16.31
C GLY A 201 -17.80 -12.33 -15.99
N GLU A 202 -18.03 -11.26 -15.23
CA GLU A 202 -16.97 -10.36 -14.71
C GLU A 202 -15.89 -11.14 -13.96
N PRO A 203 -14.61 -10.82 -14.20
CA PRO A 203 -13.51 -11.57 -13.60
C PRO A 203 -13.45 -11.38 -12.08
N LYS A 204 -13.14 -12.47 -11.38
CA LYS A 204 -12.84 -12.48 -9.96
C LYS A 204 -11.37 -12.15 -9.70
N ASP A 205 -11.09 -11.41 -8.61
CA ASP A 205 -9.71 -11.09 -8.20
C ASP A 205 -9.24 -12.02 -7.06
N ALA A 206 -8.64 -13.14 -7.45
CA ALA A 206 -8.09 -14.11 -6.50
C ALA A 206 -6.95 -13.52 -5.64
N SER A 207 -6.20 -12.53 -6.15
CA SER A 207 -5.15 -11.88 -5.36
C SER A 207 -5.75 -10.99 -4.29
N ALA A 208 -6.83 -10.26 -4.56
CA ALA A 208 -7.55 -9.50 -3.55
C ALA A 208 -8.08 -10.42 -2.44
N ALA A 209 -8.63 -11.58 -2.79
CA ALA A 209 -9.08 -12.58 -1.82
C ALA A 209 -7.92 -13.08 -0.93
N ALA A 210 -6.78 -13.43 -1.51
CA ALA A 210 -5.63 -13.94 -0.78
C ALA A 210 -5.02 -12.88 0.16
N ILE A 211 -4.88 -11.63 -0.31
CA ILE A 211 -4.39 -10.51 0.48
C ILE A 211 -5.32 -10.25 1.68
N THR A 212 -6.63 -10.20 1.42
CA THR A 212 -7.63 -9.95 2.46
C THR A 212 -7.65 -11.09 3.47
N ALA A 213 -7.61 -12.36 3.03
CA ALA A 213 -7.57 -13.51 3.93
C ALA A 213 -6.35 -13.46 4.87
N SER A 214 -5.17 -13.17 4.32
CA SER A 214 -3.94 -12.99 5.12
C SER A 214 -4.08 -11.86 6.14
N ALA A 215 -4.60 -10.71 5.70
CA ALA A 215 -4.77 -9.54 6.56
C ALA A 215 -5.81 -9.78 7.68
N LEU A 216 -6.94 -10.41 7.37
CA LEU A 216 -7.99 -10.71 8.34
C LEU A 216 -7.54 -11.75 9.37
N LEU A 217 -6.76 -12.76 8.96
CA LEU A 217 -6.16 -13.73 9.90
C LEU A 217 -5.25 -13.02 10.91
N GLU A 218 -4.43 -12.08 10.47
CA GLU A 218 -3.61 -11.29 11.37
C GLU A 218 -4.47 -10.36 12.23
N LEU A 219 -5.40 -9.60 11.62
CA LEU A 219 -6.27 -8.66 12.31
C LEU A 219 -7.06 -9.33 13.42
N SER A 220 -7.56 -10.56 13.20
CA SER A 220 -8.32 -11.33 14.19
C SER A 220 -7.54 -11.65 15.47
N THR A 221 -6.23 -11.53 15.46
CA THR A 221 -5.40 -11.74 16.66
C THR A 221 -5.38 -10.52 17.59
N TYR A 222 -5.91 -9.39 17.14
CA TYR A 222 -5.89 -8.11 17.85
C TYR A 222 -7.27 -7.65 18.35
N ILE A 223 -8.34 -8.37 17.98
CA ILE A 223 -9.74 -7.98 18.28
C ILE A 223 -10.50 -9.12 18.98
#